data_f8eef30c0316fa827c3802c09e7d538d
#
_entry.id   f8eef30c0316fa827c3802c09e7d538d
#
_cell.length_a   1.000
_cell.length_b   1.000
_cell.length_c   1.000
_cell.angle_alpha   90.00
_cell.angle_beta   90.00
_cell.angle_gamma   90.00
#
_symmetry.space_group_name_H-M   'P 1'
#
loop_
_entity.id
_entity.type
_entity.pdbx_description
1 polymer ?
#
loop_
_entity_poly.entity_id
_entity_poly.type
_entity_poly.pdbx_seq_one_letter_code
_entity_poly.pdbx_strand_id
1 'polypeptide(L)'
;MKNQSTNHLFMIEPEVFHSNDQTLASNHYQSKNDDSLSLEEIKEHALIEFNNLKSEIEKNDLKVTSMKGIKNCPDHIFPNWFITFDDSTFQLFSMKAENRRLEKTPEMISFLKEQYALNGDLSSYEEKNMFLEATSSMVFDRVNRIVYAGLSPRTNKELTKKWC
;
A
#
# COMPACT_ATOMS: atom_id res chain seq x y z
N MET A 1 -11.24 -6.24 23.69
CA MET A 1 -10.08 -5.31 23.76
C MET A 1 -9.79 -4.86 22.35
N LYS A 2 -9.51 -3.59 22.11
CA LYS A 2 -9.02 -3.13 20.81
C LYS A 2 -7.55 -3.52 20.68
N ASN A 3 -7.20 -4.19 19.60
CA ASN A 3 -5.83 -4.59 19.33
C ASN A 3 -5.13 -3.55 18.48
N GLN A 4 -3.89 -3.23 18.81
CA GLN A 4 -3.04 -2.37 17.99
C GLN A 4 -2.53 -3.10 16.74
N SER A 5 -2.27 -4.39 16.86
CA SER A 5 -1.76 -5.24 15.80
C SER A 5 -2.78 -6.27 15.33
N THR A 6 -2.55 -6.82 14.16
CA THR A 6 -3.34 -7.90 13.56
C THR A 6 -2.52 -9.19 13.47
N ASN A 7 -3.19 -10.31 13.39
CA ASN A 7 -2.60 -11.61 13.07
C ASN A 7 -2.82 -12.04 11.61
N HIS A 8 -3.34 -11.14 10.78
CA HIS A 8 -3.58 -11.39 9.36
C HIS A 8 -3.05 -10.23 8.52
N LEU A 9 -2.16 -10.53 7.60
CA LEU A 9 -1.48 -9.58 6.74
C LEU A 9 -1.91 -9.78 5.28
N PHE A 10 -2.02 -8.66 4.56
CA PHE A 10 -2.21 -8.67 3.12
C PHE A 10 -0.90 -8.23 2.46
N MET A 11 -0.42 -9.03 1.51
CA MET A 11 0.83 -8.78 0.79
C MET A 11 0.59 -8.82 -0.71
N ILE A 12 1.32 -8.01 -1.47
CA ILE A 12 1.31 -8.04 -2.93
C ILE A 12 2.62 -8.67 -3.43
N GLU A 13 2.48 -9.78 -4.15
CA GLU A 13 3.61 -10.43 -4.83
C GLU A 13 4.11 -9.55 -5.97
N PRO A 14 5.42 -9.26 -6.09
CA PRO A 14 5.93 -8.41 -7.14
C PRO A 14 5.77 -9.04 -8.54
N GLU A 15 4.97 -8.44 -9.40
CA GLU A 15 4.93 -8.76 -10.85
C GLU A 15 6.04 -8.05 -11.60
N VAL A 16 6.41 -6.85 -11.16
CA VAL A 16 7.60 -6.10 -11.53
C VAL A 16 8.20 -5.50 -10.26
N PHE A 17 9.51 -5.33 -10.24
CA PHE A 17 10.19 -4.63 -9.16
C PHE A 17 11.41 -3.90 -9.70
N HIS A 18 11.40 -2.59 -9.59
CA HIS A 18 12.48 -1.69 -9.98
C HIS A 18 12.23 -0.30 -9.41
N SER A 19 13.22 0.59 -9.50
CA SER A 19 13.02 2.00 -9.09
C SER A 19 11.88 2.63 -9.90
N ASN A 20 11.00 3.35 -9.19
CA ASN A 20 9.85 4.01 -9.80
C ASN A 20 10.16 5.48 -10.09
N ASP A 21 10.34 5.84 -11.34
CA ASP A 21 10.68 7.19 -11.76
C ASP A 21 9.66 8.24 -11.30
N GLN A 22 8.38 7.86 -11.14
CA GLN A 22 7.34 8.77 -10.65
C GLN A 22 7.43 9.06 -9.16
N THR A 23 8.12 8.23 -8.40
CA THR A 23 8.25 8.35 -6.94
C THR A 23 9.68 8.65 -6.48
N LEU A 24 10.69 8.32 -7.27
CA LEU A 24 12.10 8.42 -6.94
C LEU A 24 12.52 9.80 -6.39
N ALA A 25 12.09 10.87 -7.04
CA ALA A 25 12.45 12.25 -6.65
C ALA A 25 11.86 12.68 -5.28
N SER A 26 10.82 12.00 -4.80
CA SER A 26 10.10 12.34 -3.55
C SER A 26 10.19 11.26 -2.48
N ASN A 27 10.89 10.16 -2.74
CA ASN A 27 11.05 9.04 -1.81
C ASN A 27 12.52 8.90 -1.38
N HIS A 28 12.85 9.37 -0.18
CA HIS A 28 14.20 9.32 0.36
C HIS A 28 14.75 7.89 0.59
N TYR A 29 13.87 6.90 0.63
CA TYR A 29 14.24 5.49 0.84
C TYR A 29 14.41 4.72 -0.45
N GLN A 30 14.04 5.30 -1.59
CA GLN A 30 14.17 4.65 -2.89
C GLN A 30 15.49 5.05 -3.55
N SER A 31 16.30 4.06 -3.91
CA SER A 31 17.50 4.22 -4.72
C SER A 31 17.19 3.88 -6.19
N LYS A 32 18.04 4.36 -7.10
CA LYS A 32 18.04 3.85 -8.48
C LYS A 32 18.40 2.37 -8.49
N ASN A 33 17.96 1.69 -9.53
CA ASN A 33 18.38 0.30 -9.75
C ASN A 33 19.91 0.19 -9.80
N ASP A 34 20.40 -0.98 -9.47
CA ASP A 34 21.77 -1.36 -9.75
C ASP A 34 21.90 -1.63 -11.26
N ASP A 35 22.69 -0.81 -11.95
CA ASP A 35 22.91 -0.90 -13.39
C ASP A 35 23.63 -2.20 -13.82
N SER A 36 24.18 -2.96 -12.87
CA SER A 36 24.78 -4.26 -13.12
C SER A 36 23.79 -5.41 -13.26
N LEU A 37 22.54 -5.21 -12.86
CA LEU A 37 21.47 -6.21 -12.89
C LEU A 37 20.41 -5.86 -13.94
N SER A 38 19.92 -6.86 -14.64
CA SER A 38 18.75 -6.73 -15.50
C SER A 38 17.46 -6.58 -14.64
N LEU A 39 16.42 -6.01 -15.23
CA LEU A 39 15.12 -5.90 -14.53
C LEU A 39 14.53 -7.27 -14.15
N GLU A 40 14.82 -8.30 -14.93
CA GLU A 40 14.36 -9.66 -14.62
C GLU A 40 15.13 -10.24 -13.42
N GLU A 41 16.44 -10.06 -13.32
CA GLU A 41 17.23 -10.47 -12.15
C GLU A 41 16.78 -9.73 -10.89
N ILE A 42 16.52 -8.42 -10.98
CA ILE A 42 15.98 -7.63 -9.85
C ILE A 42 14.62 -8.19 -9.40
N LYS A 43 13.75 -8.51 -10.33
CA LYS A 43 12.43 -9.12 -10.05
C LYS A 43 12.57 -10.49 -9.41
N GLU A 44 13.46 -11.36 -9.92
CA GLU A 44 13.72 -12.68 -9.33
C GLU A 44 14.20 -12.57 -7.89
N HIS A 45 15.13 -11.66 -7.60
CA HIS A 45 15.57 -11.39 -6.23
C HIS A 45 14.40 -10.92 -5.35
N ALA A 46 13.58 -9.99 -5.82
CA ALA A 46 12.42 -9.50 -5.09
C ALA A 46 11.40 -10.61 -4.79
N LEU A 47 11.19 -11.54 -5.73
CA LEU A 47 10.32 -12.70 -5.52
C LEU A 47 10.87 -13.67 -4.48
N ILE A 48 12.18 -13.90 -4.47
CA ILE A 48 12.84 -14.73 -3.43
C ILE A 48 12.67 -14.09 -2.06
N GLU A 49 12.93 -12.79 -1.93
CA GLU A 49 12.76 -12.05 -0.67
C GLU A 49 11.29 -12.04 -0.21
N PHE A 50 10.36 -11.81 -1.12
CA PHE A 50 8.92 -11.86 -0.84
C PHE A 50 8.50 -13.22 -0.28
N ASN A 51 8.90 -14.31 -0.94
CA ASN A 51 8.55 -15.67 -0.51
C ASN A 51 9.20 -16.03 0.82
N ASN A 52 10.44 -15.64 1.06
CA ASN A 52 11.12 -15.83 2.32
C ASN A 52 10.42 -15.08 3.45
N LEU A 53 10.10 -13.80 3.26
CA LEU A 53 9.37 -13.00 4.24
C LEU A 53 8.00 -13.59 4.56
N LYS A 54 7.22 -13.96 3.52
CA LYS A 54 5.92 -14.60 3.68
C LYS A 54 6.04 -15.88 4.51
N SER A 55 7.00 -16.74 4.17
CA SER A 55 7.23 -18.00 4.90
C SER A 55 7.61 -17.76 6.37
N GLU A 56 8.47 -16.75 6.65
CA GLU A 56 8.84 -16.43 8.03
C GLU A 56 7.64 -15.88 8.84
N ILE A 57 6.77 -15.10 8.22
CA ILE A 57 5.54 -14.60 8.85
C ILE A 57 4.62 -15.79 9.19
N GLU A 58 4.40 -16.70 8.24
CA GLU A 58 3.51 -17.86 8.41
C GLU A 58 4.04 -18.86 9.45
N LYS A 59 5.36 -19.04 9.57
CA LYS A 59 6.00 -19.87 10.63
C LYS A 59 5.74 -19.35 12.05
N ASN A 60 5.39 -18.08 12.19
CA ASN A 60 5.05 -17.44 13.47
C ASN A 60 3.54 -17.37 13.71
N ASP A 61 2.77 -18.28 13.14
CA ASP A 61 1.31 -18.39 13.30
C ASP A 61 0.52 -17.15 12.85
N LEU A 62 1.11 -16.34 11.96
CA LEU A 62 0.43 -15.21 11.33
C LEU A 62 -0.12 -15.61 9.96
N LYS A 63 -1.35 -15.27 9.69
CA LYS A 63 -1.97 -15.53 8.39
C LYS A 63 -1.51 -14.51 7.36
N VAL A 64 -1.11 -14.98 6.18
CA VAL A 64 -0.83 -14.12 5.03
C VAL A 64 -1.82 -14.42 3.91
N THR A 65 -2.48 -13.39 3.42
CA THR A 65 -3.17 -13.41 2.13
C THR A 65 -2.33 -12.64 1.13
N SER A 66 -2.05 -13.20 -0.02
CA SER A 66 -1.29 -12.52 -1.07
C SER A 66 -2.03 -12.52 -2.40
N MET A 67 -1.92 -11.42 -3.12
CA MET A 67 -2.34 -11.29 -4.51
C MET A 67 -1.14 -10.89 -5.36
N LYS A 68 -1.18 -11.24 -6.64
CA LYS A 68 -0.14 -10.85 -7.58
C LYS A 68 -0.28 -9.38 -7.95
N GLY A 69 0.85 -8.67 -7.98
CA GLY A 69 0.91 -7.29 -8.47
C GLY A 69 0.61 -7.19 -9.96
N ILE A 70 0.60 -5.98 -10.49
CA ILE A 70 0.34 -5.73 -11.91
C ILE A 70 1.56 -5.12 -12.59
N LYS A 71 1.65 -5.32 -13.90
CA LYS A 71 2.67 -4.69 -14.74
C LYS A 71 2.57 -3.16 -14.65
N ASN A 72 3.68 -2.47 -14.82
CA ASN A 72 3.81 -1.01 -14.76
C ASN A 72 3.57 -0.36 -13.37
N CYS A 73 3.48 -1.16 -12.30
CA CYS A 73 3.32 -0.68 -10.93
C CYS A 73 4.44 -1.23 -10.02
N PRO A 74 5.68 -0.71 -10.14
CA PRO A 74 6.83 -1.25 -9.41
C PRO A 74 6.73 -1.09 -7.89
N ASP A 75 5.95 -0.13 -7.40
CA ASP A 75 5.70 0.09 -5.97
C ASP A 75 4.48 -0.69 -5.44
N HIS A 76 3.86 -1.57 -6.24
CA HIS A 76 2.63 -2.27 -5.84
C HIS A 76 2.80 -3.17 -4.63
N ILE A 77 4.02 -3.60 -4.32
CA ILE A 77 4.32 -4.34 -3.08
C ILE A 77 4.00 -3.55 -1.80
N PHE A 78 3.78 -2.24 -1.92
CA PHE A 78 3.36 -1.34 -0.83
C PHE A 78 1.91 -0.89 -1.05
N PRO A 79 0.89 -1.67 -0.65
CA PRO A 79 -0.51 -1.37 -0.95
C PRO A 79 -1.06 -0.20 -0.12
N ASN A 80 -0.49 1.01 -0.29
CA ASN A 80 -0.87 2.23 0.44
C ASN A 80 -2.14 2.89 -0.11
N TRP A 81 -2.90 2.21 -0.96
CA TRP A 81 -4.12 2.71 -1.57
C TRP A 81 -5.40 2.29 -0.83
N PHE A 82 -5.29 1.46 0.22
CA PHE A 82 -6.41 1.09 1.07
C PHE A 82 -6.01 0.86 2.53
N ILE A 83 -7.01 0.87 3.41
CA ILE A 83 -6.90 0.42 4.80
C ILE A 83 -8.16 -0.37 5.14
N THR A 84 -8.00 -1.44 5.92
CA THR A 84 -9.09 -2.18 6.54
C THR A 84 -9.26 -1.77 8.00
N PHE A 85 -10.50 -1.84 8.51
CA PHE A 85 -10.85 -1.48 9.87
C PHE A 85 -11.45 -2.70 10.61
N ASP A 86 -11.46 -2.61 11.94
CA ASP A 86 -11.93 -3.67 12.85
C ASP A 86 -13.47 -3.88 12.82
N ASP A 87 -14.20 -2.98 12.20
CA ASP A 87 -15.64 -3.10 11.94
C ASP A 87 -15.98 -3.81 10.61
N SER A 88 -15.01 -4.51 10.03
CA SER A 88 -15.12 -5.19 8.73
C SER A 88 -15.41 -4.23 7.58
N THR A 89 -14.91 -3.01 7.66
CA THR A 89 -14.94 -2.06 6.54
C THR A 89 -13.56 -1.83 5.95
N PHE A 90 -13.51 -1.28 4.74
CA PHE A 90 -12.28 -0.78 4.12
C PHE A 90 -12.53 0.54 3.41
N GLN A 91 -11.47 1.30 3.20
CA GLN A 91 -11.50 2.57 2.51
C GLN A 91 -10.40 2.67 1.47
N LEU A 92 -10.70 3.30 0.33
CA LEU A 92 -9.74 3.60 -0.72
C LEU A 92 -9.19 5.02 -0.56
N PHE A 93 -7.91 5.17 -0.87
CA PHE A 93 -7.17 6.42 -0.70
C PHE A 93 -6.64 6.95 -2.03
N SER A 94 -6.41 8.28 -2.06
CA SER A 94 -5.88 8.97 -3.24
C SER A 94 -4.38 8.87 -3.32
N MET A 95 -3.86 8.46 -4.50
CA MET A 95 -2.45 8.25 -4.77
C MET A 95 -1.89 9.38 -5.64
N LYS A 96 -0.67 9.85 -5.30
CA LYS A 96 -0.02 10.94 -6.04
C LYS A 96 0.52 10.48 -7.39
N ALA A 97 1.33 9.42 -7.40
CA ALA A 97 1.92 8.90 -8.61
C ALA A 97 0.86 8.21 -9.48
N GLU A 98 0.83 8.51 -10.77
CA GLU A 98 -0.19 8.01 -11.69
C GLU A 98 -0.16 6.49 -11.81
N ASN A 99 1.03 5.90 -11.89
CA ASN A 99 1.16 4.44 -11.94
C ASN A 99 0.68 3.77 -10.65
N ARG A 100 0.73 4.43 -9.50
CA ARG A 100 0.19 3.91 -8.24
C ARG A 100 -1.34 3.97 -8.16
N ARG A 101 -1.98 4.86 -8.92
CA ARG A 101 -3.46 4.88 -9.03
C ARG A 101 -3.99 3.62 -9.70
N LEU A 102 -3.20 3.04 -10.63
CA LEU A 102 -3.53 1.80 -11.33
C LEU A 102 -3.51 0.56 -10.42
N GLU A 103 -2.85 0.63 -9.26
CA GLU A 103 -2.81 -0.46 -8.28
C GLU A 103 -4.20 -0.85 -7.75
N LYS A 104 -5.16 0.07 -7.78
CA LYS A 104 -6.57 -0.13 -7.40
C LYS A 104 -7.35 -0.87 -8.47
N THR A 105 -6.96 -2.07 -8.83
CA THR A 105 -7.64 -2.82 -9.88
C THR A 105 -9.04 -3.27 -9.46
N PRO A 106 -9.98 -3.42 -10.40
CA PRO A 106 -11.31 -3.97 -10.11
C PRO A 106 -11.25 -5.33 -9.41
N GLU A 107 -10.26 -6.17 -9.79
CA GLU A 107 -10.06 -7.49 -9.20
C GLU A 107 -9.69 -7.38 -7.71
N MET A 108 -8.71 -6.54 -7.35
CA MET A 108 -8.31 -6.34 -5.95
C MET A 108 -9.42 -5.71 -5.12
N ILE A 109 -10.13 -4.74 -5.68
CA ILE A 109 -11.29 -4.14 -5.00
C ILE A 109 -12.39 -5.19 -4.79
N SER A 110 -12.66 -6.05 -5.79
CA SER A 110 -13.63 -7.14 -5.67
C SER A 110 -13.24 -8.13 -4.58
N PHE A 111 -11.96 -8.52 -4.53
CA PHE A 111 -11.43 -9.38 -3.50
C PHE A 111 -11.60 -8.79 -2.08
N LEU A 112 -11.33 -7.48 -1.92
CA LEU A 112 -11.56 -6.82 -0.63
C LEU A 112 -13.05 -6.81 -0.26
N LYS A 113 -13.95 -6.61 -1.23
CA LYS A 113 -15.42 -6.61 -1.02
C LYS A 113 -16.00 -7.97 -0.60
N GLU A 114 -15.28 -9.07 -0.82
CA GLU A 114 -15.69 -10.38 -0.31
C GLU A 114 -15.66 -10.47 1.22
N GLN A 115 -14.80 -9.68 1.87
CA GLN A 115 -14.56 -9.74 3.31
C GLN A 115 -14.91 -8.46 4.05
N TYR A 116 -14.94 -7.32 3.35
CA TYR A 116 -15.08 -5.98 3.92
C TYR A 116 -16.11 -5.15 3.15
N ALA A 117 -16.90 -4.34 3.83
CA ALA A 117 -17.77 -3.36 3.21
C ALA A 117 -16.95 -2.09 2.85
N LEU A 118 -17.13 -1.55 1.63
CA LEU A 118 -16.50 -0.28 1.25
C LEU A 118 -17.15 0.87 2.03
N ASN A 119 -16.39 1.54 2.88
CA ASN A 119 -16.82 2.63 3.75
C ASN A 119 -16.57 4.02 3.13
N GLY A 120 -15.60 4.13 2.20
CA GLY A 120 -15.32 5.39 1.54
C GLY A 120 -14.28 5.25 0.43
N ASP A 121 -14.29 6.21 -0.48
CA ASP A 121 -13.37 6.28 -1.61
C ASP A 121 -12.88 7.72 -1.81
N LEU A 122 -11.59 7.94 -1.61
CA LEU A 122 -10.93 9.23 -1.79
C LEU A 122 -10.28 9.37 -3.18
N SER A 123 -10.44 8.39 -4.09
CA SER A 123 -9.79 8.42 -5.41
C SER A 123 -10.16 9.66 -6.23
N SER A 124 -11.38 10.19 -6.10
CA SER A 124 -11.78 11.42 -6.80
C SER A 124 -10.98 12.68 -6.42
N TYR A 125 -10.25 12.64 -5.31
CA TYR A 125 -9.36 13.74 -4.93
C TYR A 125 -8.06 13.77 -5.76
N GLU A 126 -7.72 12.69 -6.47
CA GLU A 126 -6.59 12.62 -7.38
C GLU A 126 -6.71 13.67 -8.50
N GLU A 127 -7.91 13.89 -9.03
CA GLU A 127 -8.21 14.91 -10.04
C GLU A 127 -8.02 16.35 -9.50
N LYS A 128 -8.11 16.52 -8.18
CA LYS A 128 -7.93 17.80 -7.48
C LYS A 128 -6.51 18.00 -6.98
N ASN A 129 -5.58 17.10 -7.32
CA ASN A 129 -4.21 17.07 -6.79
C ASN A 129 -4.16 17.08 -5.24
N MET A 130 -5.12 16.44 -4.60
CA MET A 130 -5.15 16.26 -3.16
C MET A 130 -4.93 14.78 -2.83
N PHE A 131 -3.83 14.48 -2.14
CA PHE A 131 -3.40 13.11 -1.90
C PHE A 131 -3.38 12.77 -0.41
N LEU A 132 -3.72 11.53 -0.10
CA LEU A 132 -3.61 10.93 1.23
C LEU A 132 -3.36 9.43 1.02
N GLU A 133 -2.08 9.03 1.09
CA GLU A 133 -1.65 7.67 0.75
C GLU A 133 -1.65 6.76 1.98
N ALA A 134 -2.81 6.57 2.58
CA ALA A 134 -3.06 5.60 3.66
C ALA A 134 -1.85 5.43 4.63
N THR A 135 -1.32 4.23 4.73
CA THR A 135 -0.24 3.88 5.67
C THR A 135 1.13 4.49 5.33
N SER A 136 1.34 5.04 4.14
CA SER A 136 2.54 5.84 3.84
C SER A 136 2.42 7.29 4.31
N SER A 137 1.21 7.76 4.57
CA SER A 137 0.91 9.11 5.06
C SER A 137 0.61 9.16 6.55
N MET A 138 0.13 8.05 7.13
CA MET A 138 -0.47 8.01 8.45
C MET A 138 -0.02 6.80 9.26
N VAL A 139 0.18 7.03 10.56
CA VAL A 139 0.39 5.98 11.57
C VAL A 139 -0.80 5.98 12.53
N PHE A 140 -1.34 4.80 12.81
CA PHE A 140 -2.56 4.63 13.59
C PHE A 140 -2.29 4.11 15.00
N ASP A 141 -2.70 4.84 16.00
CA ASP A 141 -2.93 4.32 17.33
C ASP A 141 -4.41 3.85 17.41
N ARG A 142 -4.63 2.60 17.09
CA ARG A 142 -5.97 2.01 17.00
C ARG A 142 -6.64 1.90 18.37
N VAL A 143 -5.86 1.76 19.42
CA VAL A 143 -6.35 1.65 20.80
C VAL A 143 -6.94 2.97 21.26
N ASN A 144 -6.19 4.07 21.08
CA ASN A 144 -6.60 5.41 21.51
C ASN A 144 -7.39 6.18 20.45
N ARG A 145 -7.57 5.64 19.25
CA ARG A 145 -8.21 6.29 18.10
C ARG A 145 -7.51 7.59 17.69
N ILE A 146 -6.19 7.57 17.66
CA ILE A 146 -5.36 8.70 17.24
C ILE A 146 -4.70 8.34 15.90
N VAL A 147 -4.62 9.30 15.00
CA VAL A 147 -3.83 9.21 13.79
C VAL A 147 -2.75 10.29 13.78
N TYR A 148 -1.54 9.88 13.47
CA TYR A 148 -0.40 10.77 13.25
C TYR A 148 -0.15 10.86 11.76
N ALA A 149 -0.21 12.06 11.19
CA ALA A 149 -0.01 12.27 9.75
C ALA A 149 1.24 13.15 9.50
N GLY A 150 2.15 12.64 8.68
CA GLY A 150 3.32 13.38 8.22
C GLY A 150 2.99 14.19 6.97
N LEU A 151 2.91 15.52 7.06
CA LEU A 151 2.60 16.38 5.91
C LEU A 151 3.70 16.29 4.85
N SER A 152 3.32 16.04 3.61
CA SER A 152 4.22 15.86 2.49
C SER A 152 3.48 16.09 1.16
N PRO A 153 4.15 16.02 -0.01
CA PRO A 153 3.47 16.02 -1.30
C PRO A 153 2.45 14.89 -1.50
N ARG A 154 2.48 13.84 -0.64
CA ARG A 154 1.56 12.70 -0.66
C ARG A 154 0.54 12.74 0.49
N THR A 155 0.57 13.79 1.32
CA THR A 155 -0.29 13.93 2.51
C THR A 155 -0.84 15.35 2.57
N ASN A 156 -2.01 15.55 1.98
CA ASN A 156 -2.66 16.86 1.97
C ASN A 156 -3.34 17.13 3.32
N LYS A 157 -3.01 18.26 3.95
CA LYS A 157 -3.50 18.65 5.28
C LYS A 157 -5.03 18.73 5.36
N GLU A 158 -5.65 19.36 4.38
CA GLU A 158 -7.10 19.58 4.40
C GLU A 158 -7.86 18.28 4.13
N LEU A 159 -7.32 17.43 3.24
CA LEU A 159 -7.88 16.10 3.01
C LEU A 159 -7.74 15.20 4.25
N THR A 160 -6.61 15.26 4.94
CA THR A 160 -6.41 14.53 6.21
C THR A 160 -7.42 14.96 7.27
N LYS A 161 -7.62 16.28 7.47
CA LYS A 161 -8.62 16.79 8.42
C LYS A 161 -10.05 16.37 8.05
N LYS A 162 -10.37 16.34 6.76
CA LYS A 162 -11.68 15.92 6.28
C LYS A 162 -11.91 14.43 6.49
N TRP A 163 -10.86 13.65 6.42
CA TRP A 163 -10.90 12.20 6.61
C TRP A 163 -11.07 11.81 8.09
N CYS A 164 -10.44 12.53 9.04
CA CYS A 164 -10.59 12.35 10.49
C CYS A 164 -11.97 12.77 10.98
#